data_9fbceb9efedc9c3940ef794691af475d
#
_entry.id   9fbceb9efedc9c3940ef794691af475d
#
_cell.length_a   1.000
_cell.length_b   1.000
_cell.length_c   1.000
_cell.angle_alpha   90.00
_cell.angle_beta   90.00
_cell.angle_gamma   90.00
#
_symmetry.space_group_name_H-M   'P 1'
#
loop_
_entity.id
_entity.type
_entity.pdbx_description
1 polymer ?
#
loop_
_entity_poly.entity_id
_entity_poly.type
_entity_poly.pdbx_seq_one_letter_code
_entity_poly.pdbx_strand_id
1 'polypeptide(L)'
;MWKFKPILKTTIWGGDRIAPCKGIQTDLDLVGESWELSGVEGDVSVVADGPEQGMTLTDLLSKYGAAILGERNYKKFGTRFPLLIKFIDARQDLSVQVHPDDEMAQRQGQANGKTEMWYVVDAAPGAKLANGFREAVDPADYERLVETGDIEKVLNFCDIKPGDVYFIPAGRVHAIGAGAFVAEIQQTSDATYRIYDYHRKDANGNERQLHTALAKEAINFNDTEGTAVKYVPRNDIPVNVAKCPFFTTNLMIVDEEVMRDYNELDSFVVIIVTEGDGTLLCGADAVSAVPTEMKVKQGDTVLVSASANGLSIVPGDKGLKLIETYVG
;
A
#
# COMPACT_ATOMS: atom_id res chain seq x y z
N MET A 1 4.84 19.47 3.71
CA MET A 1 5.16 18.14 3.13
C MET A 1 6.17 17.43 4.02
N TRP A 2 6.08 16.09 4.15
CA TRP A 2 6.98 15.28 4.98
C TRP A 2 7.36 13.97 4.29
N LYS A 3 8.62 13.59 4.43
CA LYS A 3 9.12 12.22 4.24
C LYS A 3 9.27 11.52 5.58
N PHE A 4 9.14 10.22 5.58
CA PHE A 4 9.30 9.41 6.78
C PHE A 4 10.46 8.42 6.63
N LYS A 5 11.02 7.99 7.75
CA LYS A 5 11.99 6.91 7.77
C LYS A 5 11.27 5.61 7.43
N PRO A 6 11.72 4.84 6.44
CA PRO A 6 11.09 3.58 6.11
C PRO A 6 11.26 2.57 7.26
N ILE A 7 10.20 1.83 7.57
CA ILE A 7 10.25 0.74 8.54
C ILE A 7 10.44 -0.55 7.75
N LEU A 8 11.67 -1.10 7.80
CA LEU A 8 12.02 -2.31 7.06
C LEU A 8 11.60 -3.55 7.85
N LYS A 9 10.91 -4.48 7.20
CA LYS A 9 10.48 -5.76 7.76
C LYS A 9 11.15 -6.92 7.03
N THR A 10 11.86 -7.75 7.78
CA THR A 10 12.42 -9.01 7.26
C THR A 10 11.36 -10.09 7.28
N THR A 11 11.27 -10.86 6.22
CA THR A 11 10.29 -11.94 6.08
C THR A 11 10.93 -13.16 5.42
N ILE A 12 10.37 -14.35 5.63
CA ILE A 12 10.91 -15.59 5.05
C ILE A 12 10.85 -15.62 3.52
N TRP A 13 10.01 -14.79 2.93
CA TRP A 13 9.80 -14.65 1.48
C TRP A 13 10.42 -13.37 0.89
N GLY A 14 11.03 -12.53 1.74
CA GLY A 14 11.56 -11.22 1.35
C GLY A 14 12.70 -11.29 0.34
N GLY A 15 12.86 -10.18 -0.38
CA GLY A 15 13.87 -9.99 -1.42
C GLY A 15 14.99 -9.03 -1.03
N ASP A 16 15.58 -8.43 -2.04
CA ASP A 16 16.75 -7.53 -1.91
C ASP A 16 16.59 -6.24 -2.77
N ARG A 17 15.39 -6.02 -3.37
CA ARG A 17 15.14 -4.87 -4.26
C ARG A 17 14.76 -3.60 -3.52
N ILE A 18 14.21 -3.68 -2.30
CA ILE A 18 13.74 -2.51 -1.54
C ILE A 18 14.88 -1.52 -1.26
N ALA A 19 15.98 -1.99 -0.69
CA ALA A 19 17.09 -1.10 -0.32
C ALA A 19 17.74 -0.40 -1.53
N PRO A 20 18.06 -1.08 -2.64
CA PRO A 20 18.51 -0.45 -3.87
C PRO A 20 17.50 0.53 -4.47
N CYS A 21 16.20 0.17 -4.52
CA CYS A 21 15.14 1.04 -5.03
C CYS A 21 15.09 2.37 -4.27
N LYS A 22 15.24 2.31 -2.96
CA LYS A 22 15.26 3.49 -2.08
C LYS A 22 16.62 4.20 -2.02
N GLY A 23 17.68 3.58 -2.53
CA GLY A 23 19.05 4.09 -2.42
C GLY A 23 19.51 4.18 -0.96
N ILE A 24 19.07 3.26 -0.10
CA ILE A 24 19.49 3.15 1.30
C ILE A 24 20.41 1.93 1.51
N GLN A 25 21.25 2.00 2.53
CA GLN A 25 22.06 0.87 2.98
C GLN A 25 21.39 0.20 4.18
N THR A 26 21.42 -1.11 4.24
CA THR A 26 20.93 -1.92 5.34
C THR A 26 21.76 -3.19 5.47
N ASP A 27 21.95 -3.64 6.71
CA ASP A 27 22.56 -4.94 7.02
C ASP A 27 21.48 -6.05 7.15
N LEU A 28 20.21 -5.70 6.89
CA LEU A 28 19.10 -6.65 6.94
C LEU A 28 19.05 -7.47 5.66
N ASP A 29 18.97 -8.78 5.80
CA ASP A 29 18.70 -9.72 4.72
C ASP A 29 17.19 -9.95 4.59
N LEU A 30 16.74 -10.35 3.40
CA LEU A 30 15.34 -10.74 3.16
C LEU A 30 14.31 -9.66 3.55
N VAL A 31 14.59 -8.42 3.15
CA VAL A 31 13.64 -7.32 3.39
C VAL A 31 12.43 -7.50 2.49
N GLY A 32 11.36 -8.04 3.03
CA GLY A 32 10.12 -8.30 2.29
C GLY A 32 9.22 -7.09 2.21
N GLU A 33 9.20 -6.23 3.24
CA GLU A 33 8.35 -5.04 3.27
C GLU A 33 9.13 -3.81 3.72
N SER A 34 8.77 -2.66 3.14
CA SER A 34 9.13 -1.33 3.62
C SER A 34 7.85 -0.55 3.86
N TRP A 35 7.56 -0.26 5.12
CA TRP A 35 6.40 0.56 5.48
C TRP A 35 6.80 2.02 5.40
N GLU A 36 6.21 2.70 4.44
CA GLU A 36 6.58 4.07 4.06
C GLU A 36 5.84 5.11 4.91
N LEU A 37 4.57 4.84 5.18
CA LEU A 37 3.70 5.69 5.96
C LEU A 37 2.75 4.80 6.76
N SER A 38 2.95 4.76 8.07
CA SER A 38 2.27 3.84 8.98
C SER A 38 1.81 4.55 10.25
N GLY A 39 0.54 4.35 10.59
CA GLY A 39 -0.04 4.67 11.89
C GLY A 39 -0.32 3.43 12.75
N VAL A 40 0.22 2.27 12.38
CA VAL A 40 0.04 1.01 13.14
C VAL A 40 0.77 1.09 14.47
N GLU A 41 0.11 0.71 15.55
CA GLU A 41 0.70 0.69 16.89
C GLU A 41 1.95 -0.21 16.93
N GLY A 42 3.03 0.29 17.52
CA GLY A 42 4.34 -0.37 17.53
C GLY A 42 5.21 -0.09 16.30
N ASP A 43 4.61 0.32 15.19
CA ASP A 43 5.28 0.59 13.91
C ASP A 43 4.86 1.95 13.32
N VAL A 44 4.79 2.97 14.16
CA VAL A 44 4.42 4.34 13.73
C VAL A 44 5.58 4.99 13.01
N SER A 45 5.32 5.53 11.82
CA SER A 45 6.31 6.25 11.03
C SER A 45 6.87 7.48 11.75
N VAL A 46 8.17 7.75 11.54
CA VAL A 46 8.90 8.87 12.13
C VAL A 46 9.39 9.79 11.01
N VAL A 47 9.16 11.09 11.16
CA VAL A 47 9.59 12.12 10.19
C VAL A 47 11.10 12.04 9.99
N ALA A 48 11.51 11.98 8.71
CA ALA A 48 12.90 11.73 8.34
C ALA A 48 13.80 12.98 8.46
N ASP A 49 13.27 14.14 8.10
CA ASP A 49 14.00 15.41 8.01
C ASP A 49 13.08 16.63 8.22
N GLY A 50 13.64 17.82 8.11
CA GLY A 50 12.91 19.07 8.25
C GLY A 50 12.67 19.49 9.70
N PRO A 51 11.82 20.53 9.92
CA PRO A 51 11.57 21.09 11.25
C PRO A 51 10.95 20.10 12.25
N GLU A 52 10.19 19.12 11.77
CA GLU A 52 9.53 18.07 12.56
C GLU A 52 10.34 16.78 12.62
N GLN A 53 11.61 16.77 12.21
CA GLN A 53 12.47 15.58 12.25
C GLN A 53 12.42 14.88 13.61
N GLY A 54 12.15 13.58 13.59
CA GLY A 54 12.08 12.74 14.78
C GLY A 54 10.70 12.67 15.43
N MET A 55 9.74 13.52 15.03
CA MET A 55 8.35 13.36 15.48
C MET A 55 7.73 12.10 14.88
N THR A 56 6.91 11.41 15.66
CA THR A 56 6.08 10.32 15.12
C THR A 56 4.92 10.90 14.29
N LEU A 57 4.36 10.10 13.39
CA LEU A 57 3.16 10.50 12.64
C LEU A 57 2.00 10.84 13.58
N THR A 58 1.85 10.13 14.69
CA THR A 58 0.83 10.41 15.70
C THR A 58 1.05 11.76 16.38
N ASP A 59 2.29 12.10 16.72
CA ASP A 59 2.64 13.43 17.30
C ASP A 59 2.41 14.54 16.30
N LEU A 60 2.76 14.30 15.03
CA LEU A 60 2.54 15.24 13.93
C LEU A 60 1.04 15.54 13.76
N LEU A 61 0.20 14.50 13.78
CA LEU A 61 -1.26 14.63 13.71
C LEU A 61 -1.86 15.25 14.97
N SER A 62 -1.26 15.02 16.14
CA SER A 62 -1.66 15.71 17.39
C SER A 62 -1.35 17.20 17.35
N LYS A 63 -0.25 17.58 16.70
CA LYS A 63 0.18 18.98 16.56
C LYS A 63 -0.67 19.76 15.55
N TYR A 64 -0.95 19.17 14.39
CA TYR A 64 -1.52 19.86 13.25
C TYR A 64 -2.95 19.43 12.89
N GLY A 65 -3.38 18.26 13.33
CA GLY A 65 -4.76 17.77 13.22
C GLY A 65 -5.38 17.88 11.83
N ALA A 66 -6.46 18.63 11.75
CA ALA A 66 -7.21 18.86 10.53
C ALA A 66 -6.40 19.55 9.42
N ALA A 67 -5.39 20.34 9.75
CA ALA A 67 -4.52 20.96 8.74
C ALA A 67 -3.76 19.91 7.92
N ILE A 68 -3.45 18.76 8.50
CA ILE A 68 -2.86 17.62 7.76
C ILE A 68 -3.92 16.74 7.14
N LEU A 69 -4.93 16.29 7.91
CA LEU A 69 -5.86 15.25 7.47
C LEU A 69 -7.05 15.77 6.64
N GLY A 70 -7.39 17.05 6.73
CA GLY A 70 -8.67 17.61 6.34
C GLY A 70 -9.70 17.52 7.48
N GLU A 71 -10.67 18.39 7.50
CA GLU A 71 -11.68 18.51 8.57
C GLU A 71 -12.51 17.22 8.71
N ARG A 72 -13.00 16.69 7.58
CA ARG A 72 -13.80 15.47 7.54
C ARG A 72 -13.03 14.25 8.04
N ASN A 73 -11.79 14.07 7.57
CA ASN A 73 -10.95 12.95 7.96
C ASN A 73 -10.50 13.06 9.42
N TYR A 74 -10.13 14.25 9.88
CA TYR A 74 -9.79 14.47 11.27
C TYR A 74 -10.96 14.19 12.22
N LYS A 75 -12.17 14.61 11.86
CA LYS A 75 -13.38 14.29 12.62
C LYS A 75 -13.64 12.79 12.70
N LYS A 76 -13.34 12.04 11.63
CA LYS A 76 -13.58 10.59 11.54
C LYS A 76 -12.49 9.77 12.26
N PHE A 77 -11.24 10.14 12.08
CA PHE A 77 -10.08 9.32 12.48
C PHE A 77 -9.31 9.88 13.69
N GLY A 78 -9.51 11.16 14.04
CA GLY A 78 -8.72 11.84 15.08
C GLY A 78 -7.25 11.87 14.69
N THR A 79 -6.38 11.37 15.56
CA THR A 79 -4.92 11.28 15.32
C THR A 79 -4.49 9.94 14.71
N ARG A 80 -5.43 9.09 14.29
CA ARG A 80 -5.11 7.84 13.60
C ARG A 80 -5.03 8.10 12.09
N PHE A 81 -3.86 7.84 11.51
CA PHE A 81 -3.70 7.95 10.07
C PHE A 81 -4.45 6.80 9.37
N PRO A 82 -5.30 7.07 8.37
CA PRO A 82 -6.25 6.07 7.85
C PRO A 82 -5.64 5.06 6.88
N LEU A 83 -4.44 5.31 6.34
CA LEU A 83 -3.80 4.46 5.34
C LEU A 83 -2.46 3.89 5.85
N LEU A 84 -2.10 2.73 5.33
CA LEU A 84 -0.77 2.16 5.42
C LEU A 84 -0.21 2.00 4.00
N ILE A 85 0.96 2.57 3.76
CA ILE A 85 1.65 2.55 2.46
C ILE A 85 2.90 1.71 2.58
N LYS A 86 3.09 0.77 1.64
CA LYS A 86 4.24 -0.14 1.65
C LYS A 86 4.83 -0.33 0.27
N PHE A 87 6.11 -0.72 0.23
CA PHE A 87 6.67 -1.51 -0.85
C PHE A 87 6.83 -2.96 -0.38
N ILE A 88 6.51 -3.91 -1.25
CA ILE A 88 6.62 -5.35 -1.01
C ILE A 88 7.51 -5.95 -2.07
N ASP A 89 8.55 -6.67 -1.65
CA ASP A 89 9.48 -7.39 -2.52
C ASP A 89 9.40 -8.89 -2.26
N ALA A 90 8.73 -9.60 -3.15
CA ALA A 90 8.49 -11.02 -3.06
C ALA A 90 9.57 -11.82 -3.80
N ARG A 91 10.60 -12.31 -3.10
CA ARG A 91 11.54 -13.30 -3.65
C ARG A 91 10.92 -14.69 -3.73
N GLN A 92 10.02 -15.01 -2.83
CA GLN A 92 9.22 -16.23 -2.82
C GLN A 92 7.74 -15.85 -2.72
N ASP A 93 6.86 -16.82 -2.99
CA ASP A 93 5.42 -16.60 -2.85
C ASP A 93 5.05 -16.20 -1.42
N LEU A 94 4.22 -15.17 -1.26
CA LEU A 94 3.58 -14.88 0.01
C LEU A 94 2.51 -15.94 0.29
N SER A 95 2.12 -16.07 1.56
CA SER A 95 1.00 -16.97 1.91
C SER A 95 -0.28 -16.57 1.17
N VAL A 96 -1.08 -17.57 0.83
CA VAL A 96 -2.49 -17.34 0.45
C VAL A 96 -3.22 -16.81 1.68
N GLN A 97 -3.93 -15.70 1.54
CA GLN A 97 -4.53 -14.98 2.65
C GLN A 97 -5.82 -14.26 2.27
N VAL A 98 -6.55 -13.83 3.27
CA VAL A 98 -7.72 -12.98 3.16
C VAL A 98 -7.71 -11.96 4.29
N HIS A 99 -8.34 -10.82 4.07
CA HIS A 99 -8.48 -9.76 5.07
C HIS A 99 -9.94 -9.54 5.46
N PRO A 100 -10.22 -9.21 6.74
CA PRO A 100 -11.56 -8.89 7.20
C PRO A 100 -12.04 -7.54 6.65
N ASP A 101 -13.34 -7.36 6.57
CA ASP A 101 -13.96 -6.03 6.47
C ASP A 101 -13.95 -5.29 7.83
N ASP A 102 -14.42 -4.04 7.85
CA ASP A 102 -14.44 -3.23 9.08
C ASP A 102 -15.30 -3.85 10.18
N GLU A 103 -16.43 -4.46 9.82
CA GLU A 103 -17.34 -5.07 10.80
C GLU A 103 -16.70 -6.28 11.47
N MET A 104 -16.12 -7.18 10.70
CA MET A 104 -15.42 -8.34 11.23
C MET A 104 -14.18 -7.93 12.03
N ALA A 105 -13.40 -6.97 11.54
CA ALA A 105 -12.23 -6.44 12.24
C ALA A 105 -12.60 -5.91 13.63
N GLN A 106 -13.67 -5.13 13.73
CA GLN A 106 -14.16 -4.59 15.01
C GLN A 106 -14.62 -5.70 15.97
N ARG A 107 -15.30 -6.75 15.46
CA ARG A 107 -15.66 -7.91 16.28
C ARG A 107 -14.44 -8.63 16.85
N GLN A 108 -13.31 -8.59 16.14
CA GLN A 108 -12.02 -9.16 16.55
C GLN A 108 -11.14 -8.19 17.37
N GLY A 109 -11.67 -7.00 17.74
CA GLY A 109 -10.93 -6.00 18.51
C GLY A 109 -9.90 -5.21 17.70
N GLN A 110 -9.97 -5.28 16.37
CA GLN A 110 -9.11 -4.52 15.45
C GLN A 110 -9.78 -3.21 15.05
N ALA A 111 -8.99 -2.18 14.72
CA ALA A 111 -9.52 -0.85 14.44
C ALA A 111 -10.23 -0.77 13.07
N ASN A 112 -9.68 -1.40 12.05
CA ASN A 112 -10.14 -1.35 10.67
C ASN A 112 -10.03 -2.72 10.00
N GLY A 113 -10.87 -2.94 9.00
CA GLY A 113 -10.67 -3.98 8.00
C GLY A 113 -9.45 -3.67 7.12
N LYS A 114 -9.24 -4.48 6.09
CA LYS A 114 -8.11 -4.29 5.19
C LYS A 114 -8.54 -4.48 3.73
N THR A 115 -9.01 -3.39 3.14
CA THR A 115 -9.12 -3.23 1.70
C THR A 115 -7.85 -2.59 1.19
N GLU A 116 -7.30 -3.11 0.10
CA GLU A 116 -6.01 -2.71 -0.44
C GLU A 116 -6.01 -2.64 -1.96
N MET A 117 -4.97 -2.03 -2.51
CA MET A 117 -4.63 -2.11 -3.92
C MET A 117 -3.12 -2.27 -4.09
N TRP A 118 -2.72 -2.90 -5.16
CA TRP A 118 -1.34 -3.06 -5.57
C TRP A 118 -1.07 -2.40 -6.92
N TYR A 119 0.02 -1.67 -6.99
CA TYR A 119 0.64 -1.22 -8.24
C TYR A 119 1.92 -2.04 -8.45
N VAL A 120 2.01 -2.75 -9.55
CA VAL A 120 3.22 -3.52 -9.89
C VAL A 120 4.32 -2.57 -10.34
N VAL A 121 5.31 -2.36 -9.48
CA VAL A 121 6.49 -1.52 -9.77
C VAL A 121 7.45 -2.26 -10.70
N ASP A 122 7.69 -3.54 -10.40
CA ASP A 122 8.53 -4.43 -11.19
C ASP A 122 8.07 -5.88 -11.05
N ALA A 123 8.37 -6.70 -12.06
CA ALA A 123 8.01 -8.10 -12.08
C ALA A 123 9.07 -8.94 -12.82
N ALA A 124 9.54 -10.02 -12.20
CA ALA A 124 10.39 -10.98 -12.88
C ALA A 124 9.61 -11.71 -13.99
N PRO A 125 10.30 -12.19 -15.04
CA PRO A 125 9.64 -12.98 -16.09
C PRO A 125 8.87 -14.18 -15.51
N GLY A 126 7.58 -14.27 -15.84
CA GLY A 126 6.69 -15.33 -15.37
C GLY A 126 6.13 -15.13 -13.96
N ALA A 127 6.40 -13.98 -13.32
CA ALA A 127 5.80 -13.64 -12.04
C ALA A 127 4.27 -13.58 -12.13
N LYS A 128 3.60 -14.05 -11.08
CA LYS A 128 2.14 -14.10 -10.99
C LYS A 128 1.68 -13.61 -9.62
N LEU A 129 0.40 -13.31 -9.52
CA LEU A 129 -0.29 -13.18 -8.24
C LEU A 129 -1.62 -13.93 -8.29
N ALA A 130 -2.13 -14.33 -7.14
CA ALA A 130 -3.47 -14.85 -7.00
C ALA A 130 -4.42 -13.70 -6.61
N ASN A 131 -5.55 -13.59 -7.30
CA ASN A 131 -6.55 -12.55 -7.05
C ASN A 131 -7.97 -13.11 -7.23
N GLY A 132 -8.59 -13.51 -6.13
CA GLY A 132 -9.89 -14.17 -6.10
C GLY A 132 -9.83 -15.64 -6.50
N PHE A 133 -11.00 -16.20 -6.69
CA PHE A 133 -11.18 -17.57 -7.17
C PHE A 133 -11.37 -17.60 -8.70
N ARG A 134 -11.05 -18.73 -9.31
CA ARG A 134 -11.28 -18.97 -10.73
C ARG A 134 -12.77 -19.20 -11.03
N GLU A 135 -13.47 -19.83 -10.09
CA GLU A 135 -14.89 -20.08 -10.05
C GLU A 135 -15.36 -20.04 -8.59
N ALA A 136 -16.66 -19.89 -8.36
CA ALA A 136 -17.22 -19.90 -7.01
C ALA A 136 -16.89 -21.20 -6.28
N VAL A 137 -16.45 -21.10 -5.04
CA VAL A 137 -16.07 -22.24 -4.19
C VAL A 137 -17.19 -22.49 -3.18
N ASP A 138 -17.56 -23.77 -3.00
CA ASP A 138 -18.50 -24.12 -1.93
C ASP A 138 -17.79 -23.95 -0.57
N PRO A 139 -18.34 -23.16 0.36
CA PRO A 139 -17.79 -23.01 1.70
C PRO A 139 -17.63 -24.34 2.47
N ALA A 140 -18.38 -25.36 2.11
CA ALA A 140 -18.25 -26.70 2.69
C ALA A 140 -16.97 -27.41 2.27
N ASP A 141 -16.44 -27.11 1.08
CA ASP A 141 -15.19 -27.69 0.57
C ASP A 141 -13.93 -26.97 1.07
N TYR A 142 -14.06 -25.76 1.62
CA TYR A 142 -12.93 -24.90 1.95
C TYR A 142 -11.90 -25.57 2.86
N GLU A 143 -12.32 -26.16 3.99
CA GLU A 143 -11.41 -26.77 4.96
C GLU A 143 -10.63 -27.94 4.33
N ARG A 144 -11.31 -28.76 3.54
CA ARG A 144 -10.68 -29.85 2.79
C ARG A 144 -9.64 -29.33 1.79
N LEU A 145 -9.97 -28.27 1.05
CA LEU A 145 -9.05 -27.64 0.09
C LEU A 145 -7.78 -27.09 0.77
N VAL A 146 -7.93 -26.52 1.97
CA VAL A 146 -6.79 -26.04 2.76
C VAL A 146 -5.96 -27.22 3.28
N GLU A 147 -6.60 -28.23 3.88
CA GLU A 147 -5.90 -29.39 4.46
C GLU A 147 -5.11 -30.19 3.41
N THR A 148 -5.64 -30.31 2.21
CA THR A 148 -4.97 -31.05 1.11
C THR A 148 -3.99 -30.20 0.30
N GLY A 149 -3.93 -28.87 0.55
CA GLY A 149 -3.18 -27.92 -0.27
C GLY A 149 -3.82 -27.64 -1.64
N ASP A 150 -5.01 -28.19 -1.88
CA ASP A 150 -5.72 -28.02 -3.17
C ASP A 150 -6.33 -26.63 -3.34
N ILE A 151 -6.27 -25.77 -2.32
CA ILE A 151 -6.73 -24.38 -2.38
C ILE A 151 -6.10 -23.63 -3.56
N GLU A 152 -4.84 -23.89 -3.89
CA GLU A 152 -4.16 -23.26 -5.03
C GLU A 152 -4.83 -23.59 -6.38
N LYS A 153 -5.47 -24.76 -6.51
CA LYS A 153 -6.12 -25.19 -7.78
C LYS A 153 -7.36 -24.38 -8.11
N VAL A 154 -7.99 -23.78 -7.12
CA VAL A 154 -9.21 -22.97 -7.29
C VAL A 154 -8.92 -21.47 -7.34
N LEU A 155 -7.67 -21.04 -7.09
CA LEU A 155 -7.28 -19.63 -7.17
C LEU A 155 -7.18 -19.13 -8.61
N ASN A 156 -7.52 -17.87 -8.82
CA ASN A 156 -7.32 -17.16 -10.07
C ASN A 156 -5.92 -16.55 -10.10
N PHE A 157 -4.99 -17.20 -10.80
CA PHE A 157 -3.64 -16.68 -11.01
C PHE A 157 -3.58 -15.76 -12.22
N CYS A 158 -3.03 -14.56 -12.02
CA CYS A 158 -2.81 -13.55 -13.05
C CYS A 158 -1.32 -13.41 -13.32
N ASP A 159 -0.90 -13.46 -14.59
CA ASP A 159 0.43 -13.02 -14.99
C ASP A 159 0.53 -11.50 -14.78
N ILE A 160 1.66 -11.02 -14.25
CA ILE A 160 1.85 -9.61 -13.92
C ILE A 160 3.01 -8.99 -14.69
N LYS A 161 2.92 -7.69 -14.91
CA LYS A 161 3.99 -6.87 -15.49
C LYS A 161 4.01 -5.48 -14.85
N PRO A 162 5.13 -4.75 -14.93
CA PRO A 162 5.20 -3.37 -14.47
C PRO A 162 4.05 -2.51 -15.01
N GLY A 163 3.42 -1.74 -14.13
CA GLY A 163 2.27 -0.90 -14.43
C GLY A 163 0.90 -1.57 -14.22
N ASP A 164 0.83 -2.86 -14.01
CA ASP A 164 -0.46 -3.48 -13.68
C ASP A 164 -0.95 -3.01 -12.30
N VAL A 165 -2.27 -2.86 -12.19
CA VAL A 165 -2.95 -2.47 -10.96
C VAL A 165 -3.96 -3.53 -10.57
N TYR A 166 -4.00 -3.91 -9.31
CA TYR A 166 -4.96 -4.85 -8.75
C TYR A 166 -5.67 -4.23 -7.55
N PHE A 167 -6.99 -4.30 -7.54
CA PHE A 167 -7.81 -3.90 -6.39
C PHE A 167 -8.22 -5.15 -5.61
N ILE A 168 -7.97 -5.15 -4.32
CA ILE A 168 -8.17 -6.28 -3.40
C ILE A 168 -9.16 -5.83 -2.32
N PRO A 169 -10.47 -5.99 -2.52
CA PRO A 169 -11.44 -5.70 -1.46
C PRO A 169 -11.29 -6.69 -0.30
N ALA A 170 -11.66 -6.27 0.90
CA ALA A 170 -11.82 -7.20 2.02
C ALA A 170 -12.69 -8.41 1.60
N GLY A 171 -12.33 -9.60 2.08
CA GLY A 171 -12.98 -10.86 1.70
C GLY A 171 -12.43 -11.55 0.46
N ARG A 172 -11.60 -10.88 -0.35
CA ARG A 172 -10.95 -11.49 -1.51
C ARG A 172 -9.75 -12.32 -1.10
N VAL A 173 -9.73 -13.59 -1.47
CA VAL A 173 -8.55 -14.45 -1.31
C VAL A 173 -7.48 -14.03 -2.31
N HIS A 174 -6.25 -13.85 -1.83
CA HIS A 174 -5.15 -13.36 -2.68
C HIS A 174 -3.79 -13.85 -2.19
N ALA A 175 -2.78 -13.75 -3.07
CA ALA A 175 -1.38 -13.95 -2.75
C ALA A 175 -0.50 -13.20 -3.75
N ILE A 176 0.59 -12.60 -3.27
CA ILE A 176 1.64 -12.04 -4.13
C ILE A 176 2.63 -13.17 -4.41
N GLY A 177 2.85 -13.47 -5.69
CA GLY A 177 3.77 -14.53 -6.10
C GLY A 177 5.22 -14.06 -6.22
N ALA A 178 6.11 -15.03 -6.26
CA ALA A 178 7.54 -14.80 -6.39
C ALA A 178 7.89 -13.95 -7.62
N GLY A 179 8.84 -13.04 -7.44
CA GLY A 179 9.29 -12.13 -8.49
C GLY A 179 8.50 -10.82 -8.58
N ALA A 180 7.41 -10.66 -7.85
CA ALA A 180 6.66 -9.41 -7.78
C ALA A 180 7.35 -8.36 -6.91
N PHE A 181 7.35 -7.10 -7.35
CA PHE A 181 7.70 -5.93 -6.56
C PHE A 181 6.56 -4.91 -6.69
N VAL A 182 5.86 -4.65 -5.61
CA VAL A 182 4.63 -3.85 -5.64
C VAL A 182 4.65 -2.70 -4.65
N ALA A 183 3.97 -1.60 -4.99
CA ALA A 183 3.53 -0.59 -4.04
C ALA A 183 2.11 -0.94 -3.59
N GLU A 184 1.91 -1.05 -2.28
CA GLU A 184 0.63 -1.37 -1.65
C GLU A 184 0.06 -0.14 -0.95
N ILE A 185 -1.20 0.17 -1.25
CA ILE A 185 -2.00 1.18 -0.57
C ILE A 185 -3.16 0.46 0.09
N GLN A 186 -3.30 0.58 1.42
CA GLN A 186 -4.33 -0.12 2.19
C GLN A 186 -4.87 0.71 3.34
N GLN A 187 -6.01 0.29 3.90
CA GLN A 187 -6.45 0.79 5.21
C GLN A 187 -5.36 0.50 6.27
N THR A 188 -5.26 1.35 7.30
CA THR A 188 -4.35 1.11 8.43
C THR A 188 -4.81 -0.11 9.22
N SER A 189 -4.28 -1.26 8.86
CA SER A 189 -4.54 -2.56 9.45
C SER A 189 -3.36 -3.50 9.23
N ASP A 190 -3.06 -4.32 10.21
CA ASP A 190 -2.09 -5.44 10.09
C ASP A 190 -2.78 -6.81 10.15
N ALA A 191 -4.10 -6.82 9.97
CA ALA A 191 -4.92 -8.02 10.00
C ALA A 191 -4.67 -8.92 8.80
N THR A 192 -4.15 -10.13 9.03
CA THR A 192 -3.92 -11.12 7.98
C THR A 192 -4.42 -12.48 8.42
N TYR A 193 -5.44 -13.01 7.76
CA TYR A 193 -5.89 -14.37 7.98
C TYR A 193 -5.24 -15.28 6.94
N ARG A 194 -4.19 -15.98 7.38
CA ARG A 194 -3.40 -16.90 6.55
C ARG A 194 -4.19 -18.18 6.32
N ILE A 195 -4.37 -18.51 5.03
CA ILE A 195 -5.12 -19.68 4.55
C ILE A 195 -4.17 -20.83 4.28
N TYR A 196 -3.09 -20.58 3.55
CA TYR A 196 -2.12 -21.59 3.13
C TYR A 196 -0.73 -20.97 3.01
N ASP A 197 0.31 -21.69 3.41
CA ASP A 197 1.70 -21.19 3.43
C ASP A 197 2.71 -22.20 2.92
N TYR A 198 2.31 -23.07 2.00
CA TYR A 198 3.20 -24.02 1.29
C TYR A 198 3.99 -24.94 2.24
N HIS A 199 3.50 -25.16 3.46
CA HIS A 199 4.21 -25.92 4.53
C HIS A 199 5.62 -25.39 4.80
N ARG A 200 5.86 -24.10 4.56
CA ARG A 200 7.14 -23.48 4.84
C ARG A 200 7.42 -23.41 6.33
N LYS A 201 8.71 -23.64 6.66
CA LYS A 201 9.18 -23.59 8.04
C LYS A 201 10.10 -22.39 8.23
N ASP A 202 10.01 -21.79 9.40
CA ASP A 202 10.93 -20.78 9.86
C ASP A 202 12.31 -21.37 10.20
N ALA A 203 13.27 -20.54 10.61
CA ALA A 203 14.60 -20.97 11.01
C ALA A 203 14.62 -21.96 12.20
N ASN A 204 13.52 -22.04 12.97
CA ASN A 204 13.36 -22.95 14.09
C ASN A 204 12.62 -24.24 13.71
N GLY A 205 12.25 -24.39 12.44
CA GLY A 205 11.55 -25.56 11.91
C GLY A 205 10.03 -25.53 12.13
N ASN A 206 9.45 -24.40 12.54
CA ASN A 206 8.02 -24.25 12.77
C ASN A 206 7.30 -23.69 11.54
N GLU A 207 6.13 -24.23 11.22
CA GLU A 207 5.21 -23.65 10.24
C GLU A 207 4.52 -22.41 10.84
N ARG A 208 4.25 -21.40 9.99
CA ARG A 208 3.48 -20.24 10.42
C ARG A 208 2.02 -20.64 10.68
N GLN A 209 1.44 -20.04 11.71
CA GLN A 209 0.04 -20.30 12.08
C GLN A 209 -0.90 -20.00 10.91
N LEU A 210 -1.81 -20.91 10.63
CA LEU A 210 -2.96 -20.72 9.75
C LEU A 210 -4.16 -20.22 10.56
N HIS A 211 -5.02 -19.43 9.92
CA HIS A 211 -6.20 -18.83 10.52
C HIS A 211 -7.47 -19.37 9.87
N THR A 212 -7.56 -20.69 9.65
CA THR A 212 -8.57 -21.35 8.79
C THR A 212 -10.00 -20.92 9.13
N ALA A 213 -10.36 -20.91 10.41
CA ALA A 213 -11.72 -20.55 10.85
C ALA A 213 -12.04 -19.06 10.60
N LEU A 214 -11.11 -18.14 10.97
CA LEU A 214 -11.29 -16.70 10.74
C LEU A 214 -11.29 -16.37 9.24
N ALA A 215 -10.42 -17.04 8.48
CA ALA A 215 -10.41 -16.89 7.03
C ALA A 215 -11.74 -17.33 6.39
N LYS A 216 -12.29 -18.47 6.84
CA LYS A 216 -13.59 -18.95 6.36
C LYS A 216 -14.72 -17.93 6.57
N GLU A 217 -14.72 -17.26 7.71
CA GLU A 217 -15.69 -16.19 8.02
C GLU A 217 -15.50 -14.96 7.14
N ALA A 218 -14.24 -14.59 6.84
CA ALA A 218 -13.91 -13.41 6.05
C ALA A 218 -14.11 -13.60 4.55
N ILE A 219 -13.93 -14.81 4.01
CA ILE A 219 -13.90 -15.08 2.56
C ILE A 219 -15.24 -14.80 1.88
N ASN A 220 -15.20 -14.03 0.78
CA ASN A 220 -16.26 -14.03 -0.22
C ASN A 220 -16.04 -15.18 -1.22
N PHE A 221 -16.69 -16.32 -0.99
CA PHE A 221 -16.54 -17.54 -1.81
C PHE A 221 -17.06 -17.41 -3.24
N ASN A 222 -17.81 -16.32 -3.53
CA ASN A 222 -18.33 -16.04 -4.87
C ASN A 222 -17.47 -15.03 -5.65
N ASP A 223 -16.35 -14.58 -5.10
CA ASP A 223 -15.51 -13.56 -5.73
C ASP A 223 -14.62 -14.14 -6.83
N THR A 224 -15.06 -14.00 -8.06
CA THR A 224 -14.40 -14.47 -9.28
C THR A 224 -13.93 -13.31 -10.19
N GLU A 225 -13.99 -12.07 -9.70
CA GLU A 225 -13.73 -10.85 -10.50
C GLU A 225 -12.29 -10.33 -10.39
N GLY A 226 -11.38 -11.14 -9.90
CA GLY A 226 -9.99 -10.77 -9.62
C GLY A 226 -9.15 -10.53 -10.87
N THR A 227 -9.41 -9.48 -11.64
CA THR A 227 -8.61 -9.09 -12.82
C THR A 227 -7.82 -7.80 -12.58
N ALA A 228 -6.81 -7.55 -13.41
CA ALA A 228 -6.13 -6.26 -13.43
C ALA A 228 -7.11 -5.13 -13.79
N VAL A 229 -6.95 -4.00 -13.12
CA VAL A 229 -7.70 -2.77 -13.43
C VAL A 229 -7.34 -2.31 -14.84
N LYS A 230 -8.35 -2.07 -15.66
CA LYS A 230 -8.16 -1.55 -17.02
C LYS A 230 -8.09 -0.03 -16.98
N TYR A 231 -6.98 0.53 -17.38
CA TYR A 231 -6.79 1.97 -17.51
C TYR A 231 -5.91 2.29 -18.73
N VAL A 232 -5.98 3.51 -19.21
CA VAL A 232 -5.13 4.02 -20.30
C VAL A 232 -4.22 5.10 -19.72
N PRO A 233 -2.91 4.86 -19.63
CA PRO A 233 -1.97 5.86 -19.16
C PRO A 233 -2.01 7.12 -20.04
N ARG A 234 -1.85 8.29 -19.41
CA ARG A 234 -1.75 9.58 -20.10
C ARG A 234 -0.62 10.37 -19.47
N ASN A 235 0.17 11.04 -20.31
CA ASN A 235 1.22 11.92 -19.84
C ASN A 235 0.59 13.21 -19.30
N ASP A 236 1.13 13.71 -18.20
CA ASP A 236 0.80 14.97 -17.54
C ASP A 236 -0.66 15.12 -17.08
N ILE A 237 -1.39 14.00 -17.03
CA ILE A 237 -2.79 13.96 -16.60
C ILE A 237 -2.97 12.80 -15.61
N PRO A 238 -3.55 13.05 -14.41
CA PRO A 238 -3.86 11.99 -13.47
C PRO A 238 -4.91 11.03 -14.03
N VAL A 239 -4.64 9.74 -13.95
CA VAL A 239 -5.56 8.67 -14.38
C VAL A 239 -6.01 7.91 -13.15
N ASN A 240 -7.31 7.92 -12.85
CA ASN A 240 -7.85 7.15 -11.73
C ASN A 240 -7.68 5.66 -11.96
N VAL A 241 -7.06 4.96 -11.02
CA VAL A 241 -6.79 3.52 -11.06
C VAL A 241 -7.47 2.74 -9.94
N ALA A 242 -7.89 3.42 -8.85
CA ALA A 242 -8.73 2.83 -7.82
C ALA A 242 -9.56 3.92 -7.14
N LYS A 243 -10.82 3.60 -6.83
CA LYS A 243 -11.69 4.43 -6.01
C LYS A 243 -12.61 3.54 -5.18
N CYS A 244 -12.54 3.71 -3.86
CA CYS A 244 -13.37 2.98 -2.90
C CYS A 244 -13.69 3.88 -1.70
N PRO A 245 -14.50 3.44 -0.73
CA PRO A 245 -14.81 4.24 0.47
C PRO A 245 -13.61 4.61 1.34
N PHE A 246 -12.45 3.96 1.14
CA PHE A 246 -11.28 4.10 2.00
C PHE A 246 -10.18 4.95 1.37
N PHE A 247 -10.06 4.94 0.04
CA PHE A 247 -9.07 5.73 -0.70
C PHE A 247 -9.47 5.94 -2.16
N THR A 248 -8.96 7.01 -2.73
CA THR A 248 -8.92 7.26 -4.17
C THR A 248 -7.47 7.33 -4.60
N THR A 249 -7.12 6.62 -5.68
CA THR A 249 -5.73 6.53 -6.17
C THR A 249 -5.67 6.84 -7.65
N ASN A 250 -4.75 7.72 -8.02
CA ASN A 250 -4.45 8.11 -9.39
C ASN A 250 -3.00 7.76 -9.73
N LEU A 251 -2.78 7.32 -10.96
CA LEU A 251 -1.45 7.17 -11.56
C LEU A 251 -1.14 8.42 -12.38
N MET A 252 0.09 8.92 -12.29
CA MET A 252 0.59 10.03 -13.09
C MET A 252 1.92 9.66 -13.73
N ILE A 253 2.03 9.92 -15.02
CA ILE A 253 3.28 9.94 -15.80
C ILE A 253 3.53 11.41 -16.10
N VAL A 254 4.64 11.95 -15.61
CA VAL A 254 4.94 13.37 -15.63
C VAL A 254 6.19 13.58 -16.50
N ASP A 255 5.97 14.10 -17.71
CA ASP A 255 7.02 14.46 -18.67
C ASP A 255 7.28 15.97 -18.66
N GLU A 256 6.25 16.78 -18.34
CA GLU A 256 6.31 18.23 -18.17
C GLU A 256 5.82 18.62 -16.77
N GLU A 257 6.00 19.86 -16.36
CA GLU A 257 5.50 20.35 -15.07
C GLU A 257 3.96 20.21 -14.99
N VAL A 258 3.48 19.54 -13.95
CA VAL A 258 2.05 19.38 -13.68
C VAL A 258 1.67 20.11 -12.39
N MET A 259 0.69 21.02 -12.50
CA MET A 259 0.08 21.68 -11.35
C MET A 259 -1.17 20.91 -10.91
N ARG A 260 -1.14 20.40 -9.68
CA ARG A 260 -2.31 19.79 -9.04
C ARG A 260 -3.01 20.83 -8.19
N ASP A 261 -4.32 20.97 -8.38
CA ASP A 261 -5.19 21.83 -7.57
C ASP A 261 -5.91 20.97 -6.52
N TYR A 262 -5.75 21.30 -5.24
CA TYR A 262 -6.33 20.59 -4.10
C TYR A 262 -7.33 21.46 -3.31
N ASN A 263 -7.72 22.65 -3.79
CA ASN A 263 -8.60 23.57 -3.08
C ASN A 263 -9.94 22.96 -2.65
N GLU A 264 -10.49 22.06 -3.47
CA GLU A 264 -11.75 21.36 -3.18
C GLU A 264 -11.55 20.00 -2.49
N LEU A 265 -10.29 19.62 -2.23
CA LEU A 265 -9.95 18.35 -1.63
C LEU A 265 -9.76 18.50 -0.11
N ASP A 266 -10.77 18.16 0.67
CA ASP A 266 -10.67 18.11 2.15
C ASP A 266 -9.97 16.84 2.61
N SER A 267 -8.71 16.66 2.21
CA SER A 267 -7.89 15.48 2.54
C SER A 267 -6.40 15.78 2.36
N PHE A 268 -5.57 15.06 3.12
CA PHE A 268 -4.17 14.88 2.81
C PHE A 268 -3.99 14.19 1.45
N VAL A 269 -2.80 14.32 0.86
CA VAL A 269 -2.39 13.56 -0.32
C VAL A 269 -1.09 12.83 0.00
N VAL A 270 -1.00 11.55 -0.40
CA VAL A 270 0.26 10.80 -0.37
C VAL A 270 0.76 10.63 -1.81
N ILE A 271 1.99 11.05 -2.04
CA ILE A 271 2.71 10.85 -3.30
C ILE A 271 3.70 9.71 -3.13
N ILE A 272 3.62 8.70 -3.98
CA ILE A 272 4.52 7.53 -3.99
C ILE A 272 5.23 7.50 -5.34
N VAL A 273 6.55 7.69 -5.34
CA VAL A 273 7.35 7.71 -6.57
C VAL A 273 7.72 6.29 -6.97
N THR A 274 7.22 5.84 -8.11
CA THR A 274 7.43 4.47 -8.61
C THR A 274 8.55 4.38 -9.65
N GLU A 275 8.89 5.51 -10.33
CA GLU A 275 9.96 5.55 -11.33
C GLU A 275 10.46 6.99 -11.51
N GLY A 276 11.75 7.17 -11.82
CA GLY A 276 12.36 8.47 -12.11
C GLY A 276 12.63 9.31 -10.87
N ASP A 277 12.77 10.61 -11.11
CA ASP A 277 13.04 11.61 -10.08
C ASP A 277 12.41 12.95 -10.44
N GLY A 278 12.33 13.86 -9.48
CA GLY A 278 11.75 15.17 -9.70
C GLY A 278 11.75 16.05 -8.45
N THR A 279 10.98 17.13 -8.52
CA THR A 279 10.81 18.08 -7.42
C THR A 279 9.33 18.35 -7.19
N LEU A 280 8.91 18.30 -5.95
CA LEU A 280 7.59 18.73 -5.49
C LEU A 280 7.68 20.12 -4.91
N LEU A 281 6.84 21.05 -5.39
CA LEU A 281 6.77 22.43 -4.91
C LEU A 281 5.39 22.69 -4.31
N CYS A 282 5.33 23.06 -3.05
CA CYS A 282 4.10 23.41 -2.34
C CYS A 282 4.17 24.86 -1.86
N GLY A 283 3.10 25.62 -2.06
CA GLY A 283 2.98 26.98 -1.52
C GLY A 283 2.98 26.99 0.00
N ALA A 284 3.00 28.18 0.60
CA ALA A 284 2.76 28.33 2.04
C ALA A 284 1.34 27.86 2.39
N ASP A 285 1.21 27.18 3.52
CA ASP A 285 -0.06 26.60 4.00
C ASP A 285 -0.22 26.77 5.53
N ALA A 286 -1.22 26.15 6.13
CA ALA A 286 -1.46 26.23 7.57
C ALA A 286 -0.40 25.52 8.42
N VAL A 287 0.43 24.66 7.82
CA VAL A 287 1.51 23.90 8.50
C VAL A 287 2.89 24.54 8.26
N SER A 288 3.09 25.22 7.12
CA SER A 288 4.33 25.90 6.78
C SER A 288 4.06 27.31 6.27
N ALA A 289 4.52 28.29 7.02
CA ALA A 289 4.39 29.72 6.65
C ALA A 289 5.21 30.13 5.42
N VAL A 290 6.05 29.24 4.90
CA VAL A 290 6.89 29.46 3.72
C VAL A 290 6.69 28.35 2.71
N PRO A 291 6.82 28.65 1.40
CA PRO A 291 6.81 27.61 0.38
C PRO A 291 7.85 26.53 0.67
N THR A 292 7.50 25.28 0.35
CA THR A 292 8.38 24.13 0.54
C THR A 292 8.74 23.51 -0.79
N GLU A 293 10.00 23.13 -0.93
CA GLU A 293 10.54 22.38 -2.06
C GLU A 293 11.08 21.06 -1.56
N MET A 294 10.76 19.96 -2.26
CA MET A 294 11.20 18.62 -1.89
C MET A 294 11.62 17.83 -3.12
N LYS A 295 12.90 17.46 -3.19
CA LYS A 295 13.38 16.53 -4.21
C LYS A 295 12.90 15.13 -3.89
N VAL A 296 12.43 14.44 -4.93
CA VAL A 296 11.92 13.08 -4.84
C VAL A 296 12.57 12.19 -5.90
N LYS A 297 12.66 10.90 -5.61
CA LYS A 297 13.17 9.86 -6.50
C LYS A 297 12.40 8.57 -6.30
N GLN A 298 12.61 7.61 -7.18
CA GLN A 298 12.04 6.27 -7.05
C GLN A 298 12.21 5.72 -5.63
N GLY A 299 11.13 5.17 -5.07
CA GLY A 299 11.05 4.63 -3.73
C GLY A 299 10.72 5.66 -2.65
N ASP A 300 10.62 6.95 -2.97
CA ASP A 300 10.19 7.97 -2.00
C ASP A 300 8.68 7.99 -1.83
N THR A 301 8.24 8.25 -0.60
CA THR A 301 6.84 8.52 -0.25
C THR A 301 6.75 9.83 0.51
N VAL A 302 5.84 10.69 0.09
CA VAL A 302 5.67 12.05 0.65
C VAL A 302 4.23 12.25 1.10
N LEU A 303 4.04 12.69 2.34
CA LEU A 303 2.76 13.17 2.85
C LEU A 303 2.64 14.67 2.59
N VAL A 304 1.59 15.08 1.88
CA VAL A 304 1.21 16.47 1.63
C VAL A 304 0.02 16.81 2.52
N SER A 305 0.06 17.96 3.20
CA SER A 305 -1.01 18.41 4.10
C SER A 305 -2.31 18.70 3.34
N ALA A 306 -3.46 18.51 3.99
CA ALA A 306 -4.75 18.94 3.47
C ALA A 306 -4.87 20.45 3.32
N SER A 307 -4.09 21.22 4.08
CA SER A 307 -4.05 22.68 3.96
C SER A 307 -3.25 23.18 2.73
N ALA A 308 -2.57 22.28 2.02
CA ALA A 308 -1.92 22.62 0.75
C ALA A 308 -2.99 22.84 -0.33
N ASN A 309 -3.05 24.05 -0.86
CA ASN A 309 -4.02 24.39 -1.91
C ASN A 309 -3.65 23.78 -3.27
N GLY A 310 -2.40 23.34 -3.43
CA GLY A 310 -1.93 22.72 -4.65
C GLY A 310 -0.48 22.24 -4.54
N LEU A 311 -0.08 21.48 -5.53
CA LEU A 311 1.25 20.90 -5.64
C LEU A 311 1.74 21.03 -7.08
N SER A 312 2.88 21.70 -7.30
CA SER A 312 3.59 21.61 -8.58
C SER A 312 4.53 20.41 -8.55
N ILE A 313 4.46 19.59 -9.59
CA ILE A 313 5.25 18.38 -9.76
C ILE A 313 6.13 18.60 -10.98
N VAL A 314 7.43 18.79 -10.74
CA VAL A 314 8.43 19.04 -11.78
C VAL A 314 9.26 17.78 -12.00
N PRO A 315 9.18 17.12 -13.17
CA PRO A 315 9.95 15.91 -13.44
C PRO A 315 11.44 16.25 -13.60
N GLY A 316 12.30 15.27 -13.29
CA GLY A 316 13.72 15.30 -13.67
C GLY A 316 13.93 14.92 -15.14
N ASP A 317 15.19 14.88 -15.58
CA ASP A 317 15.55 14.63 -16.98
C ASP A 317 15.04 13.30 -17.56
N LYS A 318 14.73 12.33 -16.71
CA LYS A 318 14.26 11.00 -17.10
C LYS A 318 12.75 10.82 -16.99
N GLY A 319 12.03 11.91 -16.71
CA GLY A 319 10.62 11.85 -16.37
C GLY A 319 10.37 11.34 -14.94
N LEU A 320 9.11 11.34 -14.54
CA LEU A 320 8.68 10.95 -13.20
C LEU A 320 7.38 10.16 -13.32
N LYS A 321 7.31 8.99 -12.68
CA LYS A 321 6.05 8.25 -12.52
C LYS A 321 5.72 8.13 -11.05
N LEU A 322 4.51 8.48 -10.71
CA LEU A 322 4.06 8.48 -9.33
C LEU A 322 2.60 8.04 -9.17
N ILE A 323 2.30 7.62 -7.97
CA ILE A 323 0.95 7.38 -7.49
C ILE A 323 0.57 8.51 -6.53
N GLU A 324 -0.60 9.08 -6.76
CA GLU A 324 -1.25 10.04 -5.87
C GLU A 324 -2.41 9.33 -5.17
N THR A 325 -2.46 9.30 -3.85
CA THR A 325 -3.58 8.70 -3.11
C THR A 325 -4.06 9.58 -1.97
N TYR A 326 -5.37 9.55 -1.70
CA TYR A 326 -6.03 10.34 -0.67
C TYR A 326 -7.34 9.68 -0.22
N VAL A 327 -7.92 10.17 0.87
CA VAL A 327 -9.22 9.71 1.40
C VAL A 327 -10.29 10.74 1.06
N GLY A 328 -11.22 10.37 0.15
CA GLY A 328 -12.25 11.32 -0.28
C GLY A 328 -13.20 10.78 -1.33
#